data_63a73b3c9e631b09972c509598255d3b
#
_entry.id   63a73b3c9e631b09972c509598255d3b
#
_cell.length_a   1.000
_cell.length_b   1.000
_cell.length_c   1.000
_cell.angle_alpha   90.00
_cell.angle_beta   90.00
_cell.angle_gamma   90.00
#
_symmetry.space_group_name_H-M   'P 1'
#
loop_
_entity.id
_entity.type
_entity.pdbx_description
1 polymer ?
#
loop_
_entity_poly.entity_id
_entity_poly.type
_entity_poly.pdbx_seq_one_letter_code
_entity_poly.pdbx_strand_id
1 'polypeptide(L)'
;MGFVKERLYKKYIPFAENFSYADFDWTELVLVDKWKDDKGKERLTFTDGKTIEFAISKNRFEVLKKSELGQILKFKLHKQEIKKEVEAKFGWLGKTVVTEYKHIPLVGEKSEKKHWDILEDTFAIVDYINKEKNIIHGITMENKEVFFPQTKPELQIGDFVTAKSYIKKVKDENRTELRQIQKIDKGSVISKFHTQIAIVDGVNEQKQLFHFVISSKLQGIVKFTETKLRPSEGDFIKLSFVTKIDKERKIRLKILNIELTEEVNPNLRKDIKGFMEVKYKDYNYEEVIPDFAFIGDYYVSKYLLAKHNIIVDCIVNARVIYTGDKWKVTEIEEI
;
A
#
# COMPACT_ATOMS: atom_id res chain seq x y z
N MET A 1 -15.05 -45.66 -14.34
CA MET A 1 -14.96 -44.28 -13.83
C MET A 1 -15.84 -43.99 -12.60
N GLY A 2 -17.01 -44.64 -12.41
CA GLY A 2 -17.92 -44.41 -11.30
C GLY A 2 -17.38 -44.78 -9.91
N PHE A 3 -16.65 -45.88 -9.81
CA PHE A 3 -16.20 -46.43 -8.50
C PHE A 3 -15.21 -45.53 -7.72
N VAL A 4 -14.31 -44.80 -8.39
CA VAL A 4 -13.37 -43.89 -7.74
C VAL A 4 -14.07 -42.62 -7.27
N LYS A 5 -15.06 -42.15 -8.02
CA LYS A 5 -15.87 -40.97 -7.68
C LYS A 5 -16.69 -41.20 -6.41
N GLU A 6 -17.38 -42.32 -6.33
CA GLU A 6 -18.22 -42.70 -5.19
C GLU A 6 -17.42 -42.91 -3.91
N ARG A 7 -16.21 -43.50 -4.01
CA ARG A 7 -15.31 -43.70 -2.88
C ARG A 7 -14.75 -42.39 -2.29
N LEU A 8 -14.47 -41.38 -3.11
CA LEU A 8 -14.02 -40.06 -2.65
C LEU A 8 -15.17 -39.31 -1.96
N TYR A 9 -16.36 -39.39 -2.49
CA TYR A 9 -17.53 -38.72 -1.90
C TYR A 9 -17.88 -39.32 -0.53
N LYS A 10 -18.01 -40.65 -0.41
CA LYS A 10 -18.27 -41.35 0.85
C LYS A 10 -17.22 -41.09 1.93
N LYS A 11 -16.00 -40.81 1.55
CA LYS A 11 -14.94 -40.46 2.50
C LYS A 11 -15.16 -39.09 3.16
N TYR A 12 -15.68 -38.12 2.42
CA TYR A 12 -15.81 -36.72 2.87
C TYR A 12 -17.24 -36.35 3.28
N ILE A 13 -18.22 -37.07 2.75
CA ILE A 13 -19.65 -36.90 3.06
C ILE A 13 -20.25 -38.29 3.35
N PRO A 14 -19.88 -38.89 4.49
CA PRO A 14 -20.20 -40.32 4.76
C PRO A 14 -21.67 -40.63 4.89
N PHE A 15 -22.54 -39.65 5.09
CA PHE A 15 -23.96 -39.84 5.33
C PHE A 15 -24.86 -39.47 4.12
N ALA A 16 -24.27 -39.18 2.95
CA ALA A 16 -25.08 -38.88 1.77
C ALA A 16 -25.62 -40.16 1.12
N GLU A 17 -26.92 -40.35 1.13
CA GLU A 17 -27.58 -41.51 0.55
C GLU A 17 -27.63 -41.39 -0.97
N ASN A 18 -27.91 -40.19 -1.51
CA ASN A 18 -27.93 -39.90 -2.94
C ASN A 18 -26.85 -38.89 -3.31
N PHE A 19 -25.98 -39.28 -4.19
CA PHE A 19 -24.84 -38.44 -4.61
C PHE A 19 -24.92 -38.06 -6.08
N SER A 20 -24.95 -36.76 -6.35
CA SER A 20 -24.76 -36.22 -7.68
C SER A 20 -23.72 -35.14 -7.70
N TYR A 21 -22.79 -35.19 -8.65
CA TYR A 21 -21.88 -34.04 -8.89
C TYR A 21 -22.62 -32.85 -9.48
N ALA A 22 -23.85 -33.00 -9.93
CA ALA A 22 -24.66 -31.88 -10.40
C ALA A 22 -24.96 -30.85 -9.29
N ASP A 23 -25.00 -31.31 -8.03
CA ASP A 23 -25.31 -30.45 -6.87
C ASP A 23 -24.16 -29.46 -6.49
N PHE A 24 -23.03 -29.53 -7.18
CA PHE A 24 -21.89 -28.66 -6.93
C PHE A 24 -21.61 -27.76 -8.11
N ASP A 25 -21.50 -26.46 -7.86
CA ASP A 25 -21.14 -25.48 -8.88
C ASP A 25 -19.67 -25.61 -9.30
N TRP A 26 -19.41 -25.25 -10.55
CA TRP A 26 -18.06 -25.16 -11.05
C TRP A 26 -17.37 -23.89 -10.54
N THR A 27 -16.21 -24.07 -9.93
CA THR A 27 -15.35 -22.97 -9.48
C THR A 27 -14.07 -22.97 -10.29
N GLU A 28 -13.71 -21.85 -10.88
CA GLU A 28 -12.47 -21.66 -11.62
C GLU A 28 -11.34 -21.25 -10.71
N LEU A 29 -10.24 -21.99 -10.78
CA LEU A 29 -9.06 -21.76 -9.94
C LEU A 29 -7.80 -21.82 -10.79
N VAL A 30 -6.82 -21.00 -10.46
CA VAL A 30 -5.53 -20.93 -11.14
C VAL A 30 -4.47 -21.71 -10.37
N LEU A 31 -3.61 -22.41 -11.11
CA LEU A 31 -2.44 -23.10 -10.58
C LEU A 31 -1.33 -22.08 -10.29
N VAL A 32 -1.07 -21.78 -9.01
CA VAL A 32 -0.12 -20.76 -8.58
C VAL A 32 1.22 -21.32 -8.11
N ASP A 33 1.28 -22.61 -7.73
CA ASP A 33 2.51 -23.21 -7.22
C ASP A 33 2.59 -24.72 -7.47
N LYS A 34 3.83 -25.21 -7.63
CA LYS A 34 4.18 -26.63 -7.77
C LYS A 34 5.32 -26.93 -6.80
N TRP A 35 5.13 -27.88 -5.92
CA TRP A 35 6.10 -28.21 -4.90
C TRP A 35 6.09 -29.71 -4.55
N LYS A 36 7.07 -30.19 -3.83
CA LYS A 36 7.12 -31.56 -3.33
C LYS A 36 6.89 -31.58 -1.83
N ASP A 37 6.01 -32.47 -1.39
CA ASP A 37 5.80 -32.71 0.04
C ASP A 37 6.97 -33.51 0.65
N ASP A 38 6.96 -33.67 1.98
CA ASP A 38 8.01 -34.38 2.75
C ASP A 38 8.22 -35.84 2.30
N LYS A 39 7.25 -36.41 1.57
CA LYS A 39 7.31 -37.75 0.98
C LYS A 39 7.72 -37.73 -0.48
N GLY A 40 8.19 -36.58 -1.00
CA GLY A 40 8.62 -36.41 -2.39
C GLY A 40 7.46 -36.37 -3.41
N LYS A 41 6.21 -36.33 -2.99
CA LYS A 41 5.05 -36.31 -3.90
C LYS A 41 4.80 -34.91 -4.41
N GLU A 42 4.63 -34.78 -5.74
CA GLU A 42 4.30 -33.49 -6.36
C GLU A 42 2.90 -33.02 -5.94
N ARG A 43 2.85 -31.78 -5.47
CA ARG A 43 1.65 -31.04 -5.07
C ARG A 43 1.47 -29.83 -5.97
N LEU A 44 0.22 -29.52 -6.24
CA LEU A 44 -0.22 -28.38 -7.03
C LEU A 44 -1.13 -27.52 -6.16
N THR A 45 -0.81 -26.23 -6.02
CA THR A 45 -1.63 -25.28 -5.26
C THR A 45 -2.50 -24.46 -6.20
N PHE A 46 -3.80 -24.52 -5.98
CA PHE A 46 -4.82 -23.78 -6.71
C PHE A 46 -5.49 -22.73 -5.83
N THR A 47 -5.84 -21.59 -6.44
CA THR A 47 -6.56 -20.50 -5.74
C THR A 47 -7.51 -19.76 -6.69
N ASP A 48 -8.54 -19.12 -6.10
CA ASP A 48 -9.39 -18.12 -6.78
C ASP A 48 -8.78 -16.69 -6.68
N GLY A 49 -7.65 -16.57 -6.00
CA GLY A 49 -6.99 -15.30 -5.73
C GLY A 49 -7.42 -14.62 -4.43
N LYS A 50 -8.52 -15.01 -3.80
CA LYS A 50 -9.12 -14.30 -2.65
C LYS A 50 -9.37 -15.15 -1.43
N THR A 51 -10.15 -16.20 -1.57
CA THR A 51 -10.72 -16.96 -0.43
C THR A 51 -10.44 -18.44 -0.49
N ILE A 52 -10.32 -19.00 -1.67
CA ILE A 52 -10.14 -20.43 -1.91
C ILE A 52 -8.66 -20.70 -2.20
N GLU A 53 -8.04 -21.50 -1.37
CA GLU A 53 -6.72 -22.06 -1.64
C GLU A 53 -6.71 -23.53 -1.17
N PHE A 54 -6.19 -24.42 -2.00
CA PHE A 54 -5.90 -25.79 -1.61
C PHE A 54 -4.72 -26.39 -2.37
N ALA A 55 -4.06 -27.34 -1.75
CA ALA A 55 -3.03 -28.15 -2.40
C ALA A 55 -3.55 -29.56 -2.68
N ILE A 56 -3.27 -30.05 -3.88
CA ILE A 56 -3.72 -31.36 -4.35
C ILE A 56 -2.55 -32.15 -4.96
N SER A 57 -2.59 -33.48 -4.85
CA SER A 57 -1.61 -34.33 -5.55
C SER A 57 -1.79 -34.25 -7.07
N LYS A 58 -0.71 -34.08 -7.80
CA LYS A 58 -0.66 -34.04 -9.27
C LYS A 58 -1.34 -35.26 -9.92
N ASN A 59 -1.32 -36.40 -9.24
CA ASN A 59 -1.86 -37.68 -9.76
C ASN A 59 -3.35 -37.88 -9.42
N ARG A 60 -4.03 -36.91 -8.77
CA ARG A 60 -5.42 -37.11 -8.33
C ARG A 60 -6.42 -37.09 -9.48
N PHE A 61 -6.21 -36.20 -10.47
CA PHE A 61 -7.02 -36.10 -11.68
C PHE A 61 -6.12 -36.12 -12.91
N GLU A 62 -6.59 -36.68 -14.01
CA GLU A 62 -5.81 -36.76 -15.25
C GLU A 62 -5.40 -35.38 -15.78
N VAL A 63 -6.34 -34.40 -15.69
CA VAL A 63 -6.09 -33.02 -16.13
C VAL A 63 -4.91 -32.35 -15.40
N LEU A 64 -4.58 -32.79 -14.18
CA LEU A 64 -3.49 -32.20 -13.37
C LEU A 64 -2.09 -32.63 -13.84
N LYS A 65 -1.96 -33.77 -14.50
CA LYS A 65 -0.65 -34.34 -14.86
C LYS A 65 0.16 -33.44 -15.79
N LYS A 66 -0.53 -32.72 -16.67
CA LYS A 66 0.07 -31.82 -17.68
C LYS A 66 -0.20 -30.33 -17.39
N SER A 67 -0.72 -30.01 -16.20
CA SER A 67 -1.05 -28.62 -15.88
C SER A 67 0.21 -27.76 -15.68
N GLU A 68 0.16 -26.53 -16.17
CA GLU A 68 1.23 -25.53 -16.09
C GLU A 68 0.88 -24.41 -15.13
N LEU A 69 1.90 -23.70 -14.62
CA LEU A 69 1.68 -22.52 -13.79
C LEU A 69 0.85 -21.46 -14.55
N GLY A 70 -0.11 -20.90 -13.87
CA GLY A 70 -1.05 -19.95 -14.46
C GLY A 70 -2.25 -20.57 -15.14
N GLN A 71 -2.22 -21.86 -15.42
CA GLN A 71 -3.36 -22.55 -16.04
C GLN A 71 -4.58 -22.52 -15.12
N ILE A 72 -5.73 -22.20 -15.70
CA ILE A 72 -7.01 -22.19 -14.99
C ILE A 72 -7.72 -23.52 -15.24
N LEU A 73 -8.17 -24.12 -14.16
CA LEU A 73 -8.98 -25.33 -14.19
C LEU A 73 -10.31 -25.06 -13.48
N LYS A 74 -11.36 -25.81 -13.86
CA LYS A 74 -12.64 -25.82 -13.18
C LYS A 74 -12.69 -26.98 -12.20
N PHE A 75 -13.16 -26.73 -11.00
CA PHE A 75 -13.35 -27.76 -9.97
C PHE A 75 -14.76 -27.72 -9.42
N LYS A 76 -15.31 -28.89 -9.14
CA LYS A 76 -16.44 -29.03 -8.23
C LYS A 76 -15.87 -29.26 -6.84
N LEU A 77 -16.21 -28.36 -5.90
CA LEU A 77 -15.63 -28.31 -4.57
C LEU A 77 -16.65 -28.68 -3.49
N HIS A 78 -16.29 -29.61 -2.63
CA HIS A 78 -17.00 -29.79 -1.37
C HIS A 78 -16.39 -28.87 -0.31
N LYS A 79 -17.22 -28.03 0.32
CA LYS A 79 -16.83 -27.17 1.43
C LYS A 79 -17.04 -27.89 2.74
N GLN A 80 -15.98 -28.40 3.35
CA GLN A 80 -16.02 -29.07 4.66
C GLN A 80 -15.78 -28.06 5.77
N GLU A 81 -16.70 -28.02 6.73
CA GLU A 81 -16.54 -27.24 7.96
C GLU A 81 -15.61 -27.99 8.93
N ILE A 82 -14.64 -27.30 9.47
CA ILE A 82 -13.72 -27.81 10.50
C ILE A 82 -13.78 -26.88 11.70
N LYS A 83 -14.24 -27.38 12.84
CA LYS A 83 -14.21 -26.66 14.12
C LYS A 83 -12.89 -26.92 14.80
N LYS A 84 -12.13 -25.87 15.12
CA LYS A 84 -10.87 -25.94 15.86
C LYS A 84 -10.98 -25.13 17.14
N GLU A 85 -10.56 -25.72 18.24
CA GLU A 85 -10.31 -24.96 19.45
C GLU A 85 -8.97 -24.24 19.33
N VAL A 86 -8.98 -22.93 19.50
CA VAL A 86 -7.79 -22.07 19.54
C VAL A 86 -7.79 -21.28 20.85
N GLU A 87 -6.61 -20.95 21.33
CA GLU A 87 -6.50 -20.05 22.49
C GLU A 87 -7.09 -18.68 22.13
N ALA A 88 -7.94 -18.16 23.01
CA ALA A 88 -8.52 -16.84 22.81
C ALA A 88 -7.41 -15.77 22.77
N LYS A 89 -7.62 -14.73 21.99
CA LYS A 89 -6.65 -13.62 21.78
C LYS A 89 -6.20 -12.96 23.10
N PHE A 90 -7.02 -13.11 24.14
CA PHE A 90 -6.69 -12.78 25.53
C PHE A 90 -6.68 -14.07 26.33
N GLY A 91 -5.50 -14.54 26.75
CA GLY A 91 -5.30 -15.86 27.41
C GLY A 91 -6.19 -16.14 28.66
N TRP A 92 -6.73 -15.10 29.29
CA TRP A 92 -7.67 -15.22 30.41
C TRP A 92 -9.10 -15.61 29.98
N LEU A 93 -9.45 -15.54 28.68
CA LEU A 93 -10.75 -15.96 28.13
C LEU A 93 -10.81 -17.47 27.81
N GLY A 94 -9.73 -18.21 28.01
CA GLY A 94 -9.68 -19.64 27.72
C GLY A 94 -9.62 -19.93 26.20
N LYS A 95 -10.21 -21.07 25.81
CA LYS A 95 -10.26 -21.50 24.40
C LYS A 95 -11.54 -21.00 23.74
N THR A 96 -11.43 -20.61 22.50
CA THR A 96 -12.56 -20.27 21.60
C THR A 96 -12.60 -21.26 20.45
N VAL A 97 -13.80 -21.52 19.93
CA VAL A 97 -13.99 -22.38 18.74
C VAL A 97 -13.99 -21.50 17.50
N VAL A 98 -13.04 -21.73 16.62
CA VAL A 98 -12.98 -21.09 15.31
C VAL A 98 -13.43 -22.09 14.25
N THR A 99 -14.35 -21.65 13.40
CA THR A 99 -14.80 -22.43 12.25
C THR A 99 -13.94 -22.11 11.05
N GLU A 100 -13.24 -23.11 10.54
CA GLU A 100 -12.51 -23.03 9.27
C GLU A 100 -13.20 -23.84 8.20
N TYR A 101 -13.02 -23.44 6.95
CA TYR A 101 -13.53 -24.18 5.81
C TYR A 101 -12.41 -24.76 4.97
N LYS A 102 -12.50 -26.06 4.70
CA LYS A 102 -11.59 -26.77 3.82
C LYS A 102 -12.28 -27.09 2.51
N HIS A 103 -11.71 -26.67 1.42
CA HIS A 103 -12.20 -26.99 0.08
C HIS A 103 -11.58 -28.30 -0.42
N ILE A 104 -12.43 -29.25 -0.75
CA ILE A 104 -12.04 -30.59 -1.23
C ILE A 104 -12.48 -30.73 -2.68
N PRO A 105 -11.52 -30.81 -3.63
CA PRO A 105 -11.86 -30.97 -5.03
C PRO A 105 -12.38 -32.41 -5.29
N LEU A 106 -13.58 -32.50 -5.85
CA LEU A 106 -14.26 -33.73 -6.20
C LEU A 106 -14.04 -34.11 -7.67
N VAL A 107 -14.12 -33.13 -8.58
CA VAL A 107 -13.90 -33.26 -10.03
C VAL A 107 -13.04 -32.08 -10.49
N GLY A 108 -12.21 -32.30 -11.52
CA GLY A 108 -11.42 -31.25 -12.15
C GLY A 108 -11.46 -31.39 -13.67
N GLU A 109 -11.67 -30.26 -14.36
CA GLU A 109 -11.72 -30.15 -15.82
C GLU A 109 -10.93 -28.93 -16.31
N LYS A 110 -10.62 -28.87 -17.61
CA LYS A 110 -10.00 -27.69 -18.20
C LYS A 110 -10.98 -26.53 -18.25
N SER A 111 -10.47 -25.30 -18.01
CA SER A 111 -11.17 -24.05 -18.31
C SER A 111 -10.74 -23.52 -19.69
N GLU A 112 -11.59 -22.71 -20.29
CA GLU A 112 -11.32 -22.02 -21.56
C GLU A 112 -10.61 -20.67 -21.32
N LYS A 113 -10.52 -20.22 -20.07
CA LYS A 113 -9.84 -18.96 -19.70
C LYS A 113 -8.34 -19.03 -19.97
N LYS A 114 -7.77 -17.88 -20.33
CA LYS A 114 -6.33 -17.74 -20.51
C LYS A 114 -5.60 -17.86 -19.16
N HIS A 115 -4.32 -18.20 -19.23
CA HIS A 115 -3.45 -18.28 -18.06
C HIS A 115 -3.52 -16.98 -17.23
N TRP A 116 -3.64 -17.13 -15.93
CA TRP A 116 -3.67 -16.05 -14.92
C TRP A 116 -4.88 -15.12 -14.95
N ASP A 117 -5.85 -15.31 -15.84
CA ASP A 117 -6.96 -14.37 -16.11
C ASP A 117 -7.88 -14.09 -14.91
N ILE A 118 -7.92 -14.98 -13.92
CA ILE A 118 -8.74 -14.81 -12.71
C ILE A 118 -8.01 -14.06 -11.57
N LEU A 119 -6.70 -13.85 -11.69
CA LEU A 119 -5.95 -13.05 -10.73
C LEU A 119 -5.96 -11.58 -11.11
N GLU A 120 -5.94 -10.75 -10.09
CA GLU A 120 -5.91 -9.29 -10.25
C GLU A 120 -4.53 -8.83 -10.72
N ASP A 121 -4.52 -7.88 -11.67
CA ASP A 121 -3.30 -7.17 -12.04
C ASP A 121 -2.90 -6.21 -10.93
N THR A 122 -1.62 -6.19 -10.59
CA THR A 122 -1.07 -5.23 -9.64
C THR A 122 0.26 -4.70 -10.12
N PHE A 123 0.64 -3.56 -9.57
CA PHE A 123 1.94 -2.95 -9.78
C PHE A 123 2.67 -2.82 -8.45
N ALA A 124 3.96 -3.00 -8.47
CA ALA A 124 4.79 -2.82 -7.28
C ALA A 124 6.10 -2.13 -7.62
N ILE A 125 6.69 -1.49 -6.62
CA ILE A 125 8.07 -0.99 -6.69
C ILE A 125 8.98 -1.89 -5.86
N VAL A 126 10.16 -2.17 -6.38
CA VAL A 126 11.22 -2.86 -5.64
C VAL A 126 11.76 -1.92 -4.56
N ASP A 127 11.59 -2.30 -3.30
CA ASP A 127 12.03 -1.50 -2.15
C ASP A 127 13.38 -1.95 -1.60
N TYR A 128 13.59 -3.26 -1.53
CA TYR A 128 14.82 -3.86 -1.00
C TYR A 128 15.10 -5.22 -1.64
N ILE A 129 16.38 -5.57 -1.76
CA ILE A 129 16.85 -6.86 -2.32
C ILE A 129 17.77 -7.54 -1.31
N ASN A 130 17.36 -8.73 -0.84
CA ASN A 130 18.20 -9.61 -0.06
C ASN A 130 18.92 -10.57 -1.01
N LYS A 131 20.17 -10.26 -1.33
CA LYS A 131 20.98 -11.06 -2.27
C LYS A 131 21.30 -12.47 -1.76
N GLU A 132 21.52 -12.62 -0.44
CA GLU A 132 21.85 -13.92 0.17
C GLU A 132 20.67 -14.90 0.06
N LYS A 133 19.46 -14.43 0.26
CA LYS A 133 18.24 -15.25 0.19
C LYS A 133 17.60 -15.25 -1.19
N ASN A 134 18.14 -14.50 -2.14
CA ASN A 134 17.56 -14.29 -3.46
C ASN A 134 16.07 -13.85 -3.41
N ILE A 135 15.75 -12.96 -2.47
CA ILE A 135 14.39 -12.46 -2.22
C ILE A 135 14.35 -10.95 -2.41
N ILE A 136 13.36 -10.51 -3.15
CA ILE A 136 13.01 -9.10 -3.33
C ILE A 136 11.85 -8.77 -2.40
N HIS A 137 11.96 -7.65 -1.71
CA HIS A 137 10.87 -6.97 -1.04
C HIS A 137 10.35 -5.87 -1.95
N GLY A 138 9.06 -5.85 -2.19
CA GLY A 138 8.37 -4.82 -2.95
C GLY A 138 7.21 -4.22 -2.17
N ILE A 139 6.73 -3.07 -2.63
CA ILE A 139 5.54 -2.42 -2.10
C ILE A 139 4.57 -2.22 -3.27
N THR A 140 3.36 -2.74 -3.16
CA THR A 140 2.34 -2.61 -4.19
C THR A 140 1.73 -1.21 -4.21
N MET A 141 0.97 -0.90 -5.28
CA MET A 141 0.23 0.36 -5.38
C MET A 141 -0.82 0.53 -4.28
N GLU A 142 -1.27 -0.55 -3.64
CA GLU A 142 -2.16 -0.53 -2.47
C GLU A 142 -1.40 -0.45 -1.14
N ASN A 143 -0.09 -0.16 -1.16
CA ASN A 143 0.78 -0.11 0.01
C ASN A 143 0.92 -1.45 0.77
N LYS A 144 0.74 -2.57 0.08
CA LYS A 144 0.98 -3.90 0.66
C LYS A 144 2.42 -4.32 0.44
N GLU A 145 3.06 -4.81 1.50
CA GLU A 145 4.38 -5.42 1.40
C GLU A 145 4.29 -6.80 0.75
N VAL A 146 5.16 -7.06 -0.21
CA VAL A 146 5.21 -8.32 -0.95
C VAL A 146 6.64 -8.83 -1.03
N PHE A 147 6.79 -10.16 -1.03
CA PHE A 147 8.08 -10.83 -1.16
C PHE A 147 8.04 -11.80 -2.33
N PHE A 148 9.05 -11.73 -3.19
CA PHE A 148 9.14 -12.60 -4.36
C PHE A 148 10.60 -12.88 -4.73
N PRO A 149 10.88 -13.99 -5.44
CA PRO A 149 12.25 -14.31 -5.85
C PRO A 149 12.75 -13.36 -6.92
N GLN A 150 14.09 -13.22 -7.03
CA GLN A 150 14.71 -12.48 -8.12
C GLN A 150 14.32 -13.09 -9.47
N THR A 151 14.01 -12.22 -10.43
CA THR A 151 13.57 -12.60 -11.79
C THR A 151 14.66 -12.37 -12.81
N LYS A 152 14.39 -12.77 -14.05
CA LYS A 152 15.23 -12.43 -15.21
C LYS A 152 14.39 -11.53 -16.16
N PRO A 153 14.88 -10.34 -16.57
CA PRO A 153 16.16 -9.73 -16.16
C PRO A 153 16.22 -9.39 -14.66
N GLU A 154 17.45 -9.25 -14.14
CA GLU A 154 17.68 -8.91 -12.73
C GLU A 154 17.07 -7.55 -12.38
N LEU A 155 16.23 -7.54 -11.35
CA LEU A 155 15.60 -6.33 -10.84
C LEU A 155 16.54 -5.57 -9.90
N GLN A 156 16.40 -4.25 -9.88
CA GLN A 156 17.14 -3.34 -9.01
C GLN A 156 16.19 -2.58 -8.10
N ILE A 157 16.71 -2.06 -6.99
CA ILE A 157 15.94 -1.18 -6.09
C ILE A 157 15.46 0.04 -6.88
N GLY A 158 14.17 0.35 -6.78
CA GLY A 158 13.52 1.41 -7.52
C GLY A 158 12.88 0.97 -8.85
N ASP A 159 13.12 -0.26 -9.31
CA ASP A 159 12.44 -0.81 -10.47
C ASP A 159 10.95 -0.99 -10.22
N PHE A 160 10.14 -0.75 -11.23
CA PHE A 160 8.72 -1.02 -11.24
C PHE A 160 8.45 -2.36 -11.90
N VAL A 161 7.48 -3.08 -11.35
CA VAL A 161 7.03 -4.36 -11.89
C VAL A 161 5.52 -4.40 -12.04
N THR A 162 5.05 -5.09 -13.07
CA THR A 162 3.67 -5.57 -13.16
C THR A 162 3.65 -7.03 -12.74
N ALA A 163 2.56 -7.46 -12.11
CA ALA A 163 2.40 -8.82 -11.65
C ALA A 163 0.92 -9.19 -11.51
N LYS A 164 0.65 -10.49 -11.41
CA LYS A 164 -0.63 -11.03 -10.96
C LYS A 164 -0.55 -11.25 -9.44
N SER A 165 -1.54 -10.77 -8.69
CA SER A 165 -1.57 -10.88 -7.23
C SER A 165 -2.65 -11.83 -6.75
N TYR A 166 -2.37 -12.52 -5.64
CA TYR A 166 -3.36 -13.32 -4.92
C TYR A 166 -3.07 -13.31 -3.43
N ILE A 167 -4.09 -13.64 -2.63
CA ILE A 167 -3.97 -13.74 -1.18
C ILE A 167 -3.66 -15.19 -0.83
N LYS A 168 -2.54 -15.40 -0.14
CA LYS A 168 -2.12 -16.67 0.42
C LYS A 168 -2.33 -16.65 1.92
N LYS A 169 -3.02 -17.67 2.44
CA LYS A 169 -3.17 -17.86 3.88
C LYS A 169 -1.96 -18.60 4.44
N VAL A 170 -1.18 -17.93 5.29
CA VAL A 170 -0.02 -18.52 5.97
C VAL A 170 -0.29 -18.50 7.46
N LYS A 171 -0.57 -19.66 8.06
CA LYS A 171 -1.08 -19.78 9.43
C LYS A 171 -2.34 -18.92 9.60
N ASP A 172 -2.30 -17.89 10.46
CA ASP A 172 -3.43 -16.99 10.72
C ASP A 172 -3.32 -15.63 10.01
N GLU A 173 -2.31 -15.47 9.14
CA GLU A 173 -2.08 -14.23 8.39
C GLU A 173 -2.41 -14.39 6.91
N ASN A 174 -3.01 -13.36 6.34
CA ASN A 174 -3.18 -13.24 4.90
C ASN A 174 -2.00 -12.46 4.33
N ARG A 175 -1.28 -13.06 3.38
CA ARG A 175 -0.15 -12.43 2.68
C ARG A 175 -0.47 -12.26 1.21
N THR A 176 -0.11 -11.12 0.66
CA THR A 176 -0.18 -10.91 -0.79
C THR A 176 1.04 -11.54 -1.44
N GLU A 177 0.82 -12.44 -2.38
CA GLU A 177 1.86 -13.09 -3.19
C GLU A 177 1.76 -12.61 -4.63
N LEU A 178 2.90 -12.52 -5.31
CA LEU A 178 2.98 -12.11 -6.70
C LEU A 178 3.39 -13.28 -7.60
N ARG A 179 2.81 -13.31 -8.81
CA ARG A 179 3.17 -14.24 -9.89
C ARG A 179 3.27 -13.48 -11.22
N GLN A 180 3.87 -14.08 -12.21
CA GLN A 180 4.06 -13.52 -13.55
C GLN A 180 4.68 -12.10 -13.51
N ILE A 181 5.74 -11.96 -12.70
CA ILE A 181 6.38 -10.67 -12.43
C ILE A 181 7.20 -10.26 -13.66
N GLN A 182 6.98 -9.03 -14.13
CA GLN A 182 7.70 -8.44 -15.26
C GLN A 182 8.12 -7.01 -14.95
N LYS A 183 9.37 -6.65 -15.29
CA LYS A 183 9.83 -5.27 -15.20
C LYS A 183 9.05 -4.40 -16.18
N ILE A 184 8.67 -3.20 -15.73
CA ILE A 184 7.92 -2.23 -16.52
C ILE A 184 8.53 -0.84 -16.36
N ASP A 185 8.33 0.01 -17.37
CA ASP A 185 8.79 1.40 -17.31
C ASP A 185 7.99 2.22 -16.29
N LYS A 186 8.70 3.06 -15.53
CA LYS A 186 8.12 3.95 -14.52
C LYS A 186 7.04 4.86 -15.12
N GLY A 187 7.29 5.45 -16.29
CA GLY A 187 6.39 6.40 -16.93
C GLY A 187 5.02 5.80 -17.25
N SER A 188 4.96 4.50 -17.54
CA SER A 188 3.72 3.80 -17.88
C SER A 188 2.85 3.47 -16.67
N VAL A 189 3.40 3.46 -15.44
CA VAL A 189 2.69 2.98 -14.25
C VAL A 189 2.61 3.96 -13.10
N ILE A 190 3.38 5.03 -13.11
CA ILE A 190 3.44 5.98 -11.99
C ILE A 190 2.08 6.56 -11.61
N SER A 191 1.19 6.75 -12.59
CA SER A 191 -0.18 7.23 -12.40
C SER A 191 -1.09 6.23 -11.69
N LYS A 192 -0.69 4.97 -11.55
CA LYS A 192 -1.43 3.93 -10.81
C LYS A 192 -1.16 3.97 -9.32
N PHE A 193 -0.06 4.61 -8.92
CA PHE A 193 0.29 4.76 -7.52
C PHE A 193 -0.46 5.91 -6.86
N HIS A 194 -0.54 5.86 -5.55
CA HIS A 194 -1.22 6.88 -4.77
C HIS A 194 -0.56 8.24 -4.99
N THR A 195 -1.38 9.23 -5.33
CA THR A 195 -0.92 10.59 -5.61
C THR A 195 -1.69 11.58 -4.75
N GLN A 196 -0.98 12.54 -4.13
CA GLN A 196 -1.57 13.60 -3.32
C GLN A 196 -0.84 14.92 -3.53
N ILE A 197 -1.55 16.02 -3.25
CA ILE A 197 -0.99 17.36 -3.21
C ILE A 197 -0.46 17.60 -1.80
N ALA A 198 0.76 18.11 -1.74
CA ALA A 198 1.40 18.56 -0.52
C ALA A 198 1.79 20.03 -0.65
N ILE A 199 1.98 20.69 0.48
CA ILE A 199 2.53 22.04 0.55
C ILE A 199 3.97 22.02 1.06
N VAL A 200 4.82 22.83 0.49
CA VAL A 200 6.18 23.05 1.00
C VAL A 200 6.09 24.05 2.15
N ASP A 201 6.36 23.61 3.37
CA ASP A 201 6.24 24.43 4.57
C ASP A 201 7.59 24.92 5.11
N GLY A 202 8.68 24.52 4.47
CA GLY A 202 10.02 25.01 4.78
C GLY A 202 11.07 24.57 3.79
N VAL A 203 11.98 25.48 3.48
CA VAL A 203 13.15 25.26 2.61
C VAL A 203 14.42 25.58 3.39
N ASN A 204 15.41 24.70 3.33
CA ASN A 204 16.71 24.88 3.96
C ASN A 204 17.82 24.77 2.91
N GLU A 205 18.25 25.94 2.39
CA GLU A 205 19.29 26.04 1.37
C GLU A 205 20.66 25.54 1.87
N GLN A 206 20.99 25.75 3.15
CA GLN A 206 22.28 25.29 3.70
C GLN A 206 22.36 23.76 3.74
N LYS A 207 21.25 23.10 4.10
CA LYS A 207 21.15 21.64 4.15
C LYS A 207 20.73 21.04 2.82
N GLN A 208 20.44 21.87 1.82
CA GLN A 208 20.00 21.45 0.49
C GLN A 208 18.79 20.50 0.52
N LEU A 209 17.74 20.92 1.22
CA LEU A 209 16.50 20.15 1.36
C LEU A 209 15.28 21.07 1.55
N PHE A 210 14.10 20.51 1.30
CA PHE A 210 12.83 21.11 1.69
C PHE A 210 11.95 20.11 2.44
N HIS A 211 11.12 20.63 3.31
CA HIS A 211 10.09 19.90 4.02
C HIS A 211 8.73 20.10 3.35
N PHE A 212 7.88 19.09 3.37
CA PHE A 212 6.54 19.16 2.83
C PHE A 212 5.53 18.48 3.76
N VAL A 213 4.27 18.95 3.69
CA VAL A 213 3.15 18.45 4.47
C VAL A 213 2.00 18.05 3.55
N ILE A 214 1.50 16.83 3.74
CA ILE A 214 0.27 16.33 3.12
C ILE A 214 -0.86 16.39 4.16
N SER A 215 -0.56 16.05 5.40
CA SER A 215 -1.47 16.09 6.55
C SER A 215 -0.66 16.04 7.85
N SER A 216 -1.34 16.15 9.01
CA SER A 216 -0.69 16.03 10.34
C SER A 216 0.08 14.72 10.55
N LYS A 217 -0.27 13.66 9.83
CA LYS A 217 0.36 12.32 9.95
C LYS A 217 1.28 11.98 8.78
N LEU A 218 1.18 12.73 7.68
CA LEU A 218 1.93 12.48 6.45
C LEU A 218 2.70 13.74 6.08
N GLN A 219 3.99 13.72 6.35
CA GLN A 219 4.94 14.78 6.04
C GLN A 219 6.30 14.17 5.74
N GLY A 220 7.19 14.91 5.11
CA GLY A 220 8.49 14.39 4.74
C GLY A 220 9.47 15.44 4.33
N ILE A 221 10.69 14.97 4.05
CA ILE A 221 11.82 15.79 3.64
C ILE A 221 12.33 15.24 2.30
N VAL A 222 12.65 16.14 1.38
CA VAL A 222 13.28 15.80 0.11
C VAL A 222 14.59 16.58 -0.01
N LYS A 223 15.67 15.88 -0.34
CA LYS A 223 16.95 16.52 -0.62
C LYS A 223 16.99 17.00 -2.05
N PHE A 224 17.63 18.12 -2.28
CA PHE A 224 17.82 18.66 -3.63
C PHE A 224 18.68 17.75 -4.54
N THR A 225 19.42 16.81 -3.95
CA THR A 225 20.12 15.77 -4.72
C THR A 225 19.19 14.67 -5.26
N GLU A 226 17.99 14.54 -4.71
CA GLU A 226 17.00 13.53 -5.09
C GLU A 226 16.00 14.04 -6.13
N THR A 227 16.00 15.36 -6.39
CA THR A 227 15.09 16.01 -7.33
C THR A 227 15.73 17.21 -7.99
N LYS A 228 15.26 17.55 -9.21
CA LYS A 228 15.63 18.81 -9.88
C LYS A 228 14.79 20.00 -9.42
N LEU A 229 13.76 19.76 -8.62
CA LEU A 229 12.87 20.82 -8.15
C LEU A 229 13.58 21.75 -7.16
N ARG A 230 13.24 23.03 -7.23
CA ARG A 230 13.65 24.07 -6.30
C ARG A 230 12.41 24.85 -5.88
N PRO A 231 11.54 24.22 -5.06
CA PRO A 231 10.32 24.88 -4.64
C PRO A 231 10.63 25.96 -3.60
N SER A 232 9.72 26.92 -3.51
CA SER A 232 9.67 27.91 -2.44
C SER A 232 8.70 27.48 -1.34
N GLU A 233 8.84 28.08 -0.17
CA GLU A 233 7.87 27.90 0.90
C GLU A 233 6.48 28.42 0.44
N GLY A 234 5.44 27.60 0.63
CA GLY A 234 4.08 27.88 0.16
C GLY A 234 3.74 27.31 -1.21
N ASP A 235 4.72 26.77 -1.94
CA ASP A 235 4.46 26.08 -3.21
C ASP A 235 3.72 24.77 -3.00
N PHE A 236 2.85 24.44 -3.93
CA PHE A 236 2.24 23.12 -4.00
C PHE A 236 3.05 22.17 -4.85
N ILE A 237 3.19 20.95 -4.36
CA ILE A 237 3.82 19.85 -5.07
C ILE A 237 2.86 18.67 -5.15
N LYS A 238 2.92 17.97 -6.27
CA LYS A 238 2.18 16.73 -6.50
C LYS A 238 3.13 15.55 -6.31
N LEU A 239 2.80 14.67 -5.36
CA LEU A 239 3.62 13.55 -4.95
C LEU A 239 2.95 12.24 -5.31
N SER A 240 3.65 11.36 -6.07
CA SER A 240 3.29 9.94 -6.15
C SER A 240 4.18 9.17 -5.18
N PHE A 241 3.60 8.32 -4.34
CA PHE A 241 4.33 7.64 -3.28
C PHE A 241 3.71 6.30 -2.89
N VAL A 242 4.49 5.51 -2.17
CA VAL A 242 4.01 4.39 -1.38
C VAL A 242 4.34 4.61 0.09
N THR A 243 3.57 3.97 0.97
CA THR A 243 3.81 4.02 2.41
C THR A 243 4.26 2.66 2.91
N LYS A 244 5.12 2.68 3.93
CA LYS A 244 5.45 1.50 4.72
C LYS A 244 5.42 1.83 6.21
N ILE A 245 5.15 0.82 7.02
CA ILE A 245 5.20 0.96 8.47
C ILE A 245 6.57 0.47 8.93
N ASP A 246 7.33 1.33 9.60
CA ASP A 246 8.63 0.95 10.15
C ASP A 246 8.50 0.12 11.44
N LYS A 247 9.65 -0.31 11.99
CA LYS A 247 9.71 -1.10 13.23
C LYS A 247 9.14 -0.37 14.46
N GLU A 248 9.12 0.97 14.42
CA GLU A 248 8.56 1.82 15.46
C GLU A 248 7.06 2.11 15.23
N ARG A 249 6.43 1.44 14.27
CA ARG A 249 5.03 1.64 13.83
C ARG A 249 4.75 3.03 13.25
N LYS A 250 5.78 3.74 12.79
CA LYS A 250 5.64 5.02 12.10
C LYS A 250 5.45 4.80 10.60
N ILE A 251 4.59 5.61 10.01
CA ILE A 251 4.40 5.61 8.55
C ILE A 251 5.59 6.32 7.91
N ARG A 252 6.26 5.64 6.98
CA ARG A 252 7.33 6.18 6.15
C ARG A 252 6.85 6.31 4.72
N LEU A 253 7.13 7.46 4.14
CA LEU A 253 6.86 7.73 2.74
C LEU A 253 8.07 7.33 1.89
N LYS A 254 7.83 6.59 0.81
CA LYS A 254 8.80 6.42 -0.27
C LYS A 254 8.26 7.16 -1.49
N ILE A 255 8.88 8.28 -1.79
CA ILE A 255 8.48 9.14 -2.91
C ILE A 255 8.91 8.46 -4.21
N LEU A 256 7.98 8.34 -5.13
CA LEU A 256 8.17 7.76 -6.46
C LEU A 256 8.31 8.83 -7.54
N ASN A 257 7.52 9.88 -7.41
CA ASN A 257 7.55 11.05 -8.28
C ASN A 257 7.20 12.32 -7.51
N ILE A 258 7.75 13.44 -7.94
CA ILE A 258 7.49 14.77 -7.39
C ILE A 258 7.53 15.80 -8.50
N GLU A 259 6.54 16.67 -8.54
CA GLU A 259 6.44 17.77 -9.51
C GLU A 259 5.77 18.98 -8.86
N LEU A 260 6.09 20.18 -9.32
CA LEU A 260 5.35 21.38 -8.97
C LEU A 260 3.96 21.31 -9.58
N THR A 261 2.97 21.89 -8.89
CA THR A 261 1.60 21.95 -9.39
C THR A 261 0.96 23.29 -9.05
N GLU A 262 0.10 23.76 -9.93
CA GLU A 262 -0.77 24.93 -9.69
C GLU A 262 -2.09 24.54 -8.99
N GLU A 263 -2.32 23.24 -8.82
CA GLU A 263 -3.50 22.71 -8.16
C GLU A 263 -3.46 23.04 -6.66
N VAL A 264 -4.42 23.84 -6.19
CA VAL A 264 -4.49 24.38 -4.83
C VAL A 264 -5.29 23.43 -3.93
N ASN A 265 -4.73 23.13 -2.76
CA ASN A 265 -5.46 22.42 -1.70
C ASN A 265 -5.82 23.40 -0.57
N PRO A 266 -7.11 23.79 -0.40
CA PRO A 266 -7.53 24.77 0.59
C PRO A 266 -7.35 24.29 2.04
N ASN A 267 -7.13 22.99 2.26
CA ASN A 267 -6.83 22.46 3.59
C ASN A 267 -5.34 22.65 3.96
N LEU A 268 -4.49 23.05 3.01
CA LEU A 268 -3.06 23.23 3.22
C LEU A 268 -2.62 24.69 3.07
N ARG A 269 -3.37 25.53 2.35
CA ARG A 269 -3.11 26.96 2.17
C ARG A 269 -4.40 27.74 2.12
N LYS A 270 -4.41 28.90 2.77
CA LYS A 270 -5.52 29.85 2.76
C LYS A 270 -4.98 31.27 2.58
N ASP A 271 -5.70 32.09 1.85
CA ASP A 271 -5.50 33.52 1.83
C ASP A 271 -6.57 34.14 2.77
N ILE A 272 -6.15 34.96 3.71
CA ILE A 272 -7.00 35.60 4.73
C ILE A 272 -6.82 37.10 4.67
N LYS A 273 -7.87 37.82 5.06
CA LYS A 273 -7.83 39.26 5.30
C LYS A 273 -8.21 39.51 6.73
N GLY A 274 -7.41 40.31 7.44
CA GLY A 274 -7.68 40.57 8.84
C GLY A 274 -6.87 41.74 9.41
N PHE A 275 -7.26 42.15 10.60
CA PHE A 275 -6.50 43.09 11.41
C PHE A 275 -5.32 42.36 12.03
N MET A 276 -4.13 42.92 11.84
CA MET A 276 -2.91 42.42 12.40
C MET A 276 -2.51 43.24 13.61
N GLU A 277 -2.41 42.61 14.76
CA GLU A 277 -2.03 43.17 16.02
C GLU A 277 -0.55 42.93 16.29
N VAL A 278 0.28 43.98 16.27
CA VAL A 278 1.71 43.94 16.48
C VAL A 278 2.07 43.91 17.95
N LYS A 279 2.94 43.01 18.36
CA LYS A 279 3.45 42.92 19.74
C LYS A 279 4.91 43.35 19.75
N TYR A 280 5.22 44.13 20.76
CA TYR A 280 6.54 44.75 20.91
C TYR A 280 7.28 44.11 22.07
N LYS A 281 8.60 44.03 21.94
CA LYS A 281 9.47 43.62 23.04
C LYS A 281 9.67 44.82 23.92
N ASP A 282 9.38 44.68 25.22
CA ASP A 282 9.65 45.74 26.21
C ASP A 282 11.16 45.96 26.34
N TYR A 283 11.67 46.94 25.64
CA TYR A 283 13.03 47.45 25.83
C TYR A 283 13.01 48.99 25.85
N ASN A 284 13.57 49.53 26.93
CA ASN A 284 14.02 50.90 27.12
C ASN A 284 13.64 51.89 26.02
N TYR A 285 12.74 52.68 26.30
CA TYR A 285 12.08 53.89 25.70
C TYR A 285 12.65 54.55 24.43
N GLU A 286 13.69 54.03 23.78
CA GLU A 286 14.32 54.67 22.61
C GLU A 286 14.05 54.02 21.26
N GLU A 287 13.72 52.71 21.19
CA GLU A 287 13.31 52.03 19.94
C GLU A 287 12.24 50.96 20.19
N VAL A 288 11.07 51.18 19.63
CA VAL A 288 9.97 50.18 19.64
C VAL A 288 10.16 49.21 18.49
N ILE A 289 10.73 48.04 18.79
CA ILE A 289 10.99 47.02 17.77
C ILE A 289 9.88 45.96 17.84
N PRO A 290 9.15 45.71 16.73
CA PRO A 290 8.18 44.61 16.67
C PRO A 290 8.85 43.26 16.94
N ASP A 291 8.24 42.45 17.80
CA ASP A 291 8.75 41.11 18.14
C ASP A 291 7.99 40.03 17.40
N PHE A 292 6.66 40.17 17.30
CA PHE A 292 5.76 39.31 16.54
C PHE A 292 4.41 40.01 16.36
N ALA A 293 3.53 39.39 15.58
CA ALA A 293 2.14 39.84 15.45
C ALA A 293 1.17 38.67 15.38
N PHE A 294 -0.13 39.00 15.49
CA PHE A 294 -1.20 38.06 15.23
C PHE A 294 -2.20 38.62 14.24
N ILE A 295 -2.71 37.75 13.38
CA ILE A 295 -3.90 38.01 12.53
C ILE A 295 -4.97 37.03 13.00
N GLY A 296 -5.84 37.40 13.92
CA GLY A 296 -6.67 36.46 14.67
C GLY A 296 -5.79 35.45 15.42
N ASP A 297 -5.95 34.15 15.12
CA ASP A 297 -5.15 33.07 15.75
C ASP A 297 -3.84 32.76 15.00
N TYR A 298 -3.52 33.48 13.93
CA TYR A 298 -2.35 33.20 13.10
C TYR A 298 -1.16 34.01 13.54
N TYR A 299 -0.09 33.31 13.93
CA TYR A 299 1.16 33.93 14.34
C TYR A 299 1.96 34.46 13.15
N VAL A 300 2.41 35.69 13.23
CA VAL A 300 3.29 36.38 12.28
C VAL A 300 4.68 36.55 12.93
N SER A 301 5.71 36.02 12.28
CA SER A 301 7.06 36.08 12.81
C SER A 301 7.69 37.46 12.68
N LYS A 302 8.63 37.80 13.59
CA LYS A 302 9.45 39.00 13.52
C LYS A 302 10.14 39.18 12.17
N TYR A 303 10.62 38.07 11.58
CA TYR A 303 11.27 38.12 10.26
C TYR A 303 10.31 38.63 9.20
N LEU A 304 9.06 38.18 9.21
CA LEU A 304 8.06 38.60 8.21
C LEU A 304 7.67 40.06 8.39
N LEU A 305 7.52 40.53 9.65
CA LEU A 305 7.29 41.95 9.95
C LEU A 305 8.43 42.83 9.44
N ALA A 306 9.67 42.46 9.72
CA ALA A 306 10.85 43.19 9.27
C ALA A 306 10.98 43.20 7.73
N LYS A 307 10.69 42.08 7.06
CA LYS A 307 10.73 41.96 5.61
C LYS A 307 9.78 42.97 4.92
N HIS A 308 8.62 43.23 5.54
CA HIS A 308 7.60 44.12 4.99
C HIS A 308 7.57 45.52 5.66
N ASN A 309 8.55 45.82 6.54
CA ASN A 309 8.65 47.08 7.28
C ASN A 309 7.39 47.44 8.11
N ILE A 310 6.69 46.43 8.61
CA ILE A 310 5.48 46.62 9.39
C ILE A 310 5.86 46.82 10.85
N ILE A 311 5.53 47.98 11.38
CA ILE A 311 5.87 48.40 12.74
C ILE A 311 4.68 48.80 13.59
N VAL A 312 3.46 48.85 13.02
CA VAL A 312 2.22 49.21 13.71
C VAL A 312 1.09 48.28 13.29
N ASP A 313 0.04 48.28 14.08
CA ASP A 313 -1.20 47.56 13.75
C ASP A 313 -1.78 48.04 12.42
N CYS A 314 -2.14 47.11 11.57
CA CYS A 314 -2.70 47.42 10.25
C CYS A 314 -3.65 46.32 9.75
N ILE A 315 -4.39 46.61 8.69
CA ILE A 315 -5.18 45.61 7.97
C ILE A 315 -4.30 45.02 6.88
N VAL A 316 -4.26 43.68 6.81
CA VAL A 316 -3.43 42.96 5.84
C VAL A 316 -4.21 41.88 5.11
N ASN A 317 -3.79 41.60 3.88
CA ASN A 317 -3.98 40.30 3.26
C ASN A 317 -2.82 39.41 3.68
N ALA A 318 -3.09 38.17 4.02
CA ALA A 318 -2.04 37.25 4.42
C ALA A 318 -2.29 35.87 3.82
N ARG A 319 -1.18 35.21 3.47
CA ARG A 319 -1.17 33.80 3.11
C ARG A 319 -0.72 32.96 4.28
N VAL A 320 -1.54 31.95 4.61
CA VAL A 320 -1.23 31.01 5.69
C VAL A 320 -1.15 29.60 5.15
N ILE A 321 -0.13 28.86 5.58
CA ILE A 321 0.10 27.48 5.22
C ILE A 321 0.01 26.56 6.44
N TYR A 322 -0.41 25.31 6.22
CA TYR A 322 -0.48 24.29 7.25
C TYR A 322 0.88 23.57 7.38
N THR A 323 1.44 23.50 8.59
CA THR A 323 2.76 22.91 8.88
C THR A 323 2.69 21.52 9.53
N GLY A 324 1.50 20.88 9.47
CA GLY A 324 1.28 19.55 10.07
C GLY A 324 0.63 19.59 11.45
N ASP A 325 0.89 20.60 12.23
CA ASP A 325 0.32 20.82 13.57
C ASP A 325 -0.37 22.18 13.75
N LYS A 326 0.08 23.19 13.03
CA LYS A 326 -0.40 24.58 13.13
C LYS A 326 -0.41 25.28 11.77
N TRP A 327 -0.99 26.45 11.74
CA TRP A 327 -0.95 27.35 10.60
C TRP A 327 0.15 28.40 10.81
N LYS A 328 0.89 28.71 9.74
CA LYS A 328 1.99 29.67 9.72
C LYS A 328 1.72 30.73 8.64
N VAL A 329 1.88 31.98 8.98
CA VAL A 329 1.84 33.07 7.99
C VAL A 329 3.15 33.09 7.22
N THR A 330 3.06 33.10 5.86
CA THR A 330 4.25 33.09 4.97
C THR A 330 4.37 34.36 4.15
N GLU A 331 3.26 35.04 3.86
CA GLU A 331 3.20 36.28 3.13
C GLU A 331 2.20 37.23 3.77
N ILE A 332 2.52 38.52 3.73
CA ILE A 332 1.62 39.59 4.16
C ILE A 332 1.72 40.75 3.18
N GLU A 333 0.61 41.41 2.96
CA GLU A 333 0.49 42.62 2.17
C GLU A 333 -0.44 43.59 2.92
N GLU A 334 0.08 44.79 3.23
CA GLU A 334 -0.70 45.84 3.87
C GLU A 334 -1.72 46.42 2.86
N ILE A 335 -2.93 46.74 3.35
CA ILE A 335 -4.01 47.24 2.51
C ILE A 335 -4.26 48.71 2.79
#